data_d56e46f1d477132f105faeeab9c2e4d2
#
_entry.id   d56e46f1d477132f105faeeab9c2e4d2
#
_cell.length_a   1.000
_cell.length_b   1.000
_cell.length_c   1.000
_cell.angle_alpha   90.00
_cell.angle_beta   90.00
_cell.angle_gamma   90.00
#
_symmetry.space_group_name_H-M   'P 1'
#
loop_
_entity.id
_entity.type
_entity.pdbx_description
1 polymer ?
#
loop_
_entity_poly.entity_id
_entity_poly.type
_entity_poly.pdbx_seq_one_letter_code
_entity_poly.pdbx_strand_id
1 'polypeptide(L)'
;WKWASADITLKNTVSRLSLKIEYPSGATGTRVDDVRIFVGTGGTEIDLGGGAATPAVTTANASNVAETTVTLGGSIANADLADYSAVGVEYVVFATGNTPDWTGSVKVPAATKAATWTVDVTGLTKETQYAFRAYATPNTGDILYGDHKTFITTGGGSVTAITIPELLQIAKGSVISESQDKVLTAVVCGDPTGNNFSFGTLYVMTEGATEGGNGIVIYNNKSADFNVADYALGDRLKITLQANVAMMDEYNGVKQITGVTTYHVEKSGTATVTPINVAPADLASYVSMPATVQQASTAKAGVWCTASSNGNHTFTSGGTNFTVNVNKRATVF
;
A
#
# COMPACT_ATOMS: atom_id res chain seq x y z
N TRP A 1 15.26 28.86 35.23
CA TRP A 1 16.10 27.75 34.79
C TRP A 1 17.43 27.82 35.56
N LYS A 2 17.97 26.65 35.97
CA LYS A 2 19.30 26.52 36.60
C LYS A 2 20.09 25.48 35.84
N TRP A 3 21.36 25.78 35.57
CA TRP A 3 22.29 24.80 35.03
C TRP A 3 22.85 23.97 36.20
N ALA A 4 22.96 22.67 35.96
CA ALA A 4 23.70 21.75 36.82
C ALA A 4 24.71 20.99 35.95
N SER A 5 25.92 20.79 36.45
CA SER A 5 26.96 20.02 35.79
C SER A 5 27.53 18.99 36.76
N ALA A 6 27.95 17.86 36.23
CA ALA A 6 28.67 16.83 36.97
C ALA A 6 29.77 16.26 36.07
N ASP A 7 30.98 16.12 36.64
CA ASP A 7 32.08 15.46 35.96
C ASP A 7 32.03 13.93 36.22
N ILE A 8 32.09 13.18 35.13
CA ILE A 8 32.07 11.72 35.17
C ILE A 8 33.35 11.20 34.55
N THR A 9 34.12 10.43 35.31
CA THR A 9 35.32 9.76 34.81
C THR A 9 35.01 8.29 34.53
N LEU A 10 35.07 7.92 33.23
CA LEU A 10 34.95 6.53 32.83
C LEU A 10 36.26 5.76 33.05
N LYS A 11 36.19 4.65 33.75
CA LYS A 11 37.37 3.80 34.03
C LYS A 11 37.79 2.96 32.82
N ASN A 12 36.87 2.73 31.89
CA ASN A 12 37.10 1.94 30.67
C ASN A 12 36.40 2.57 29.49
N THR A 13 36.81 2.24 28.27
CA THR A 13 36.07 2.56 27.05
C THR A 13 34.72 1.84 27.06
N VAL A 14 33.64 2.56 26.86
CA VAL A 14 32.27 2.01 26.82
C VAL A 14 31.65 2.30 25.45
N SER A 15 30.88 1.38 24.94
CA SER A 15 30.15 1.53 23.68
C SER A 15 28.79 2.19 23.87
N ARG A 16 28.33 2.30 25.12
CA ARG A 16 27.05 2.93 25.47
C ARG A 16 27.15 3.61 26.83
N LEU A 17 26.62 4.81 26.92
CA LEU A 17 26.43 5.55 28.17
C LEU A 17 24.93 5.79 28.35
N SER A 18 24.38 5.41 29.51
CA SER A 18 22.99 5.73 29.87
C SER A 18 22.98 6.76 30.99
N LEU A 19 22.31 7.88 30.77
CA LEU A 19 22.06 8.90 31.78
C LEU A 19 20.68 8.66 32.41
N LYS A 20 20.64 8.41 33.71
CA LYS A 20 19.41 8.32 34.51
C LYS A 20 19.26 9.56 35.36
N ILE A 21 18.18 10.30 35.21
CA ILE A 21 17.85 11.46 36.03
C ILE A 21 16.74 11.05 36.97
N GLU A 22 17.06 11.04 38.28
CA GLU A 22 16.06 10.71 39.33
C GLU A 22 15.61 11.95 40.06
N TYR A 23 14.32 12.08 40.29
CA TYR A 23 13.72 13.15 41.09
C TYR A 23 13.43 12.69 42.51
N PRO A 24 13.62 13.53 43.49
CA PRO A 24 13.17 13.23 44.85
C PRO A 24 11.65 12.97 44.86
N SER A 25 11.22 12.03 45.68
CA SER A 25 9.79 11.76 45.90
C SER A 25 9.08 13.02 46.35
N GLY A 26 7.98 13.40 45.66
CA GLY A 26 7.19 14.59 45.90
C GLY A 26 7.57 15.84 45.07
N ALA A 27 8.58 15.76 44.21
CA ALA A 27 8.86 16.85 43.27
C ALA A 27 7.78 16.95 42.19
N THR A 28 7.14 18.10 42.06
CA THR A 28 6.16 18.38 41.01
C THR A 28 6.69 19.44 40.05
N GLY A 29 6.51 19.25 38.74
CA GLY A 29 6.77 20.28 37.74
C GLY A 29 8.25 20.47 37.35
N THR A 30 9.15 19.55 37.68
CA THR A 30 10.55 19.60 37.21
C THR A 30 10.62 19.16 35.75
N ARG A 31 11.24 19.98 34.92
CA ARG A 31 11.55 19.66 33.50
C ARG A 31 13.06 19.68 33.33
N VAL A 32 13.58 18.71 32.61
CA VAL A 32 14.95 18.70 32.10
C VAL A 32 14.88 19.07 30.64
N ASP A 33 15.65 20.06 30.26
CA ASP A 33 15.77 20.54 28.89
C ASP A 33 17.28 20.72 28.60
N ASP A 34 17.68 20.52 27.37
CA ASP A 34 19.05 20.76 26.91
C ASP A 34 20.13 19.99 27.70
N VAL A 35 20.12 18.65 27.58
CA VAL A 35 21.19 17.80 28.14
C VAL A 35 22.39 17.80 27.19
N ARG A 36 23.56 18.24 27.67
CA ARG A 36 24.80 18.31 26.89
C ARG A 36 25.90 17.48 27.56
N ILE A 37 26.69 16.79 26.78
CA ILE A 37 27.84 16.01 27.24
C ILE A 37 29.10 16.57 26.58
N PHE A 38 30.13 16.83 27.38
CA PHE A 38 31.40 17.34 26.90
C PHE A 38 32.52 16.35 27.20
N VAL A 39 33.52 16.24 26.32
CA VAL A 39 34.72 15.43 26.52
C VAL A 39 35.88 16.29 26.95
N GLY A 40 36.52 15.93 28.07
CA GLY A 40 37.71 16.58 28.59
C GLY A 40 37.45 17.94 29.25
N THR A 41 38.46 18.50 29.90
CA THR A 41 38.42 19.80 30.58
C THR A 41 38.26 20.93 29.58
N GLY A 42 37.12 21.61 29.54
CA GLY A 42 36.81 22.62 28.54
C GLY A 42 36.54 22.04 27.14
N GLY A 43 36.11 20.80 27.09
CA GLY A 43 36.12 19.96 25.93
C GLY A 43 35.05 20.21 24.87
N THR A 44 35.20 19.49 23.79
CA THR A 44 34.27 19.49 22.68
C THR A 44 32.95 18.87 23.11
N GLU A 45 31.85 19.54 22.85
CA GLU A 45 30.52 18.97 23.02
C GLU A 45 30.38 17.73 22.15
N ILE A 46 29.95 16.63 22.75
CA ILE A 46 29.54 15.46 21.97
C ILE A 46 28.19 15.81 21.36
N ASP A 47 28.14 15.88 20.03
CA ASP A 47 26.86 15.91 19.33
C ASP A 47 26.10 14.60 19.65
N LEU A 48 25.15 14.71 20.56
CA LEU A 48 24.28 13.57 20.92
C LEU A 48 23.35 13.20 19.76
N GLY A 49 23.52 13.91 18.60
CA GLY A 49 22.71 13.76 17.41
C GLY A 49 21.25 13.60 17.78
N GLY A 50 20.41 14.56 17.58
CA GLY A 50 19.04 14.57 18.12
C GLY A 50 18.45 13.18 18.22
N GLY A 51 18.22 12.75 19.44
CA GLY A 51 17.94 11.41 20.00
C GLY A 51 17.95 10.28 18.98
N ALA A 52 18.87 9.33 19.12
CA ALA A 52 18.99 8.20 18.18
C ALA A 52 17.57 7.72 17.84
N ALA A 53 17.21 7.82 16.57
CA ALA A 53 15.87 7.48 16.14
C ALA A 53 15.54 6.08 16.67
N THR A 54 14.42 5.95 17.37
CA THR A 54 14.01 4.69 18.00
C THR A 54 13.94 3.59 16.94
N PRO A 55 14.52 2.42 17.17
CA PRO A 55 14.39 1.30 16.25
C PRO A 55 12.92 1.02 15.95
N ALA A 56 12.58 0.96 14.67
CA ALA A 56 11.21 0.76 14.20
C ALA A 56 11.14 -0.44 13.26
N VAL A 57 10.25 -1.39 13.58
CA VAL A 57 9.94 -2.54 12.73
C VAL A 57 8.75 -2.19 11.86
N THR A 58 8.85 -2.47 10.56
CA THR A 58 7.77 -2.30 9.59
C THR A 58 7.43 -3.64 8.97
N THR A 59 6.14 -3.99 8.95
CA THR A 59 5.64 -5.19 8.29
C THR A 59 5.48 -4.94 6.80
N ALA A 60 6.12 -5.74 5.95
CA ALA A 60 5.94 -5.70 4.50
C ALA A 60 4.57 -6.27 4.08
N ASN A 61 4.14 -6.04 2.86
CA ASN A 61 2.94 -6.70 2.32
C ASN A 61 3.24 -8.19 2.09
N ALA A 62 2.22 -9.03 2.25
CA ALA A 62 2.29 -10.42 1.84
C ALA A 62 2.46 -10.51 0.32
N SER A 63 3.23 -11.48 -0.15
CA SER A 63 3.44 -11.77 -1.57
C SER A 63 3.44 -13.27 -1.83
N ASN A 64 3.35 -13.70 -3.08
CA ASN A 64 3.31 -15.12 -3.47
C ASN A 64 2.27 -15.94 -2.67
N VAL A 65 1.11 -15.32 -2.41
CA VAL A 65 0.03 -15.99 -1.68
C VAL A 65 -0.53 -17.12 -2.52
N ALA A 66 -0.46 -18.34 -2.00
CA ALA A 66 -0.99 -19.55 -2.62
C ALA A 66 -1.94 -20.28 -1.64
N GLU A 67 -2.35 -21.51 -1.97
CA GLU A 67 -3.27 -22.30 -1.15
C GLU A 67 -2.75 -22.58 0.27
N THR A 68 -1.47 -22.90 0.35
CA THR A 68 -0.84 -23.36 1.60
C THR A 68 0.48 -22.68 1.89
N THR A 69 0.83 -21.66 1.07
CA THR A 69 2.11 -20.97 1.19
C THR A 69 1.95 -19.47 0.99
N VAL A 70 2.88 -18.69 1.55
CA VAL A 70 2.96 -17.24 1.39
C VAL A 70 4.38 -16.78 1.67
N THR A 71 4.83 -15.71 1.01
CA THR A 71 6.05 -14.99 1.38
C THR A 71 5.67 -13.76 2.20
N LEU A 72 6.13 -13.71 3.45
CA LEU A 72 5.95 -12.61 4.39
C LEU A 72 7.29 -11.93 4.66
N GLY A 73 7.28 -10.72 5.22
CA GLY A 73 8.54 -10.05 5.52
C GLY A 73 8.37 -8.75 6.29
N GLY A 74 9.49 -8.07 6.45
CA GLY A 74 9.55 -6.78 7.12
C GLY A 74 10.90 -6.11 7.00
N SER A 75 11.02 -4.97 7.66
CA SER A 75 12.26 -4.23 7.79
C SER A 75 12.39 -3.64 9.18
N ILE A 76 13.62 -3.36 9.58
CA ILE A 76 13.94 -2.59 10.77
C ILE A 76 14.79 -1.38 10.39
N ALA A 77 14.40 -0.21 10.84
CA ALA A 77 15.12 1.04 10.66
C ALA A 77 15.73 1.51 11.98
N ASN A 78 16.76 2.34 11.89
CA ASN A 78 17.42 2.98 13.03
C ASN A 78 17.94 1.97 14.08
N ALA A 79 18.47 0.83 13.64
CA ALA A 79 18.94 -0.23 14.49
C ALA A 79 20.31 -0.75 14.05
N ASP A 80 21.19 -1.05 15.01
CA ASP A 80 22.36 -1.88 14.77
C ASP A 80 21.90 -3.36 14.86
N LEU A 81 22.06 -4.09 13.78
CA LEU A 81 21.66 -5.51 13.73
C LEU A 81 22.44 -6.38 14.74
N ALA A 82 23.59 -5.94 15.21
CA ALA A 82 24.33 -6.66 16.27
C ALA A 82 23.56 -6.69 17.61
N ASP A 83 22.68 -5.73 17.85
CA ASP A 83 21.85 -5.66 19.06
C ASP A 83 20.64 -6.61 19.03
N TYR A 84 20.44 -7.37 17.95
CA TYR A 84 19.30 -8.28 17.78
C TYR A 84 19.75 -9.71 17.62
N SER A 85 19.02 -10.64 18.26
CA SER A 85 19.24 -12.08 18.14
C SER A 85 18.52 -12.66 16.92
N ALA A 86 17.36 -12.15 16.56
CA ALA A 86 16.56 -12.62 15.43
C ALA A 86 15.68 -11.52 14.84
N VAL A 87 15.33 -11.68 13.55
CA VAL A 87 14.23 -11.00 12.88
C VAL A 87 13.36 -12.05 12.21
N GLY A 88 12.08 -11.76 11.99
CA GLY A 88 11.18 -12.74 11.40
C GLY A 88 9.76 -12.23 11.28
N VAL A 89 8.82 -13.16 11.14
CA VAL A 89 7.38 -12.90 11.07
C VAL A 89 6.64 -13.75 12.09
N GLU A 90 5.54 -13.21 12.60
CA GLU A 90 4.58 -13.89 13.45
C GLU A 90 3.22 -13.87 12.77
N TYR A 91 2.53 -15.00 12.72
CA TYR A 91 1.22 -15.08 12.09
C TYR A 91 0.24 -15.93 12.89
N VAL A 92 -1.06 -15.69 12.67
CA VAL A 92 -2.16 -16.39 13.34
C VAL A 92 -3.38 -16.43 12.41
N VAL A 93 -4.24 -17.44 12.54
CA VAL A 93 -5.55 -17.43 11.86
C VAL A 93 -6.38 -16.27 12.37
N PHE A 94 -7.03 -15.56 11.47
CA PHE A 94 -7.73 -14.31 11.78
C PHE A 94 -9.13 -14.28 11.17
N ALA A 95 -10.13 -13.97 11.96
CA ALA A 95 -11.49 -13.75 11.48
C ALA A 95 -11.72 -12.27 11.18
N THR A 96 -12.27 -11.96 10.00
CA THR A 96 -12.52 -10.59 9.55
C THR A 96 -13.33 -9.78 10.58
N GLY A 97 -12.94 -8.54 10.80
CA GLY A 97 -13.66 -7.59 11.67
C GLY A 97 -13.25 -7.63 13.14
N ASN A 98 -12.32 -8.49 13.54
CA ASN A 98 -11.81 -8.59 14.91
C ASN A 98 -10.40 -7.99 15.00
N THR A 99 -9.95 -7.71 16.23
CA THR A 99 -8.53 -7.49 16.52
C THR A 99 -7.84 -8.85 16.56
N PRO A 100 -6.65 -9.02 15.94
CA PRO A 100 -5.94 -10.31 16.01
C PRO A 100 -5.63 -10.70 17.46
N ASP A 101 -6.01 -11.92 17.81
CA ASP A 101 -5.57 -12.56 19.06
C ASP A 101 -4.29 -13.35 18.76
N TRP A 102 -3.18 -12.89 19.28
CA TRP A 102 -1.86 -13.49 19.07
C TRP A 102 -1.61 -14.71 19.95
N THR A 103 -2.59 -15.14 20.75
CA THR A 103 -2.52 -16.40 21.52
C THR A 103 -2.44 -17.57 20.54
N GLY A 104 -1.39 -18.39 20.64
CA GLY A 104 -1.18 -19.51 19.71
C GLY A 104 -0.61 -19.11 18.34
N SER A 105 -0.14 -17.87 18.18
CA SER A 105 0.56 -17.44 16.97
C SER A 105 1.81 -18.27 16.71
N VAL A 106 2.21 -18.37 15.43
CA VAL A 106 3.43 -19.03 15.00
C VAL A 106 4.47 -17.98 14.63
N LYS A 107 5.66 -18.08 15.23
CA LYS A 107 6.82 -17.25 14.88
C LYS A 107 7.77 -18.02 13.96
N VAL A 108 8.10 -17.39 12.82
CA VAL A 108 9.05 -17.94 11.86
C VAL A 108 10.22 -16.97 11.72
N PRO A 109 11.42 -17.32 12.20
CA PRO A 109 12.60 -16.48 12.04
C PRO A 109 13.04 -16.44 10.56
N ALA A 110 13.57 -15.31 10.12
CA ALA A 110 14.22 -15.21 8.84
C ALA A 110 15.54 -16.03 8.85
N ALA A 111 15.83 -16.67 7.73
CA ALA A 111 17.07 -17.47 7.58
C ALA A 111 18.34 -16.61 7.72
N THR A 112 18.26 -15.35 7.38
CA THR A 112 19.35 -14.38 7.53
C THR A 112 18.86 -13.15 8.26
N LYS A 113 19.59 -12.71 9.28
CA LYS A 113 19.35 -11.49 10.00
C LYS A 113 19.83 -10.30 9.15
N ALA A 114 18.90 -9.53 8.61
CA ALA A 114 19.16 -8.39 7.75
C ALA A 114 18.21 -7.22 8.10
N ALA A 115 18.54 -6.00 7.66
CA ALA A 115 17.69 -4.83 7.88
C ALA A 115 16.33 -4.93 7.14
N THR A 116 16.28 -5.74 6.08
CA THR A 116 15.05 -6.14 5.38
C THR A 116 15.11 -7.64 5.17
N TRP A 117 14.01 -8.32 5.42
CA TRP A 117 13.94 -9.78 5.33
C TRP A 117 12.63 -10.26 4.72
N THR A 118 12.67 -11.48 4.19
CA THR A 118 11.50 -12.25 3.78
C THR A 118 11.56 -13.64 4.40
N VAL A 119 10.38 -14.24 4.56
CA VAL A 119 10.19 -15.58 5.11
C VAL A 119 9.13 -16.28 4.28
N ASP A 120 9.43 -17.45 3.74
CA ASP A 120 8.44 -18.30 3.09
C ASP A 120 7.75 -19.16 4.16
N VAL A 121 6.44 -18.98 4.31
CA VAL A 121 5.59 -19.74 5.22
C VAL A 121 4.86 -20.81 4.43
N THR A 122 4.83 -22.02 4.94
CA THR A 122 4.18 -23.18 4.32
C THR A 122 3.26 -23.90 5.31
N GLY A 123 2.42 -24.80 4.82
CA GLY A 123 1.51 -25.59 5.66
C GLY A 123 0.29 -24.80 6.15
N LEU A 124 -0.03 -23.70 5.49
CA LEU A 124 -1.24 -22.93 5.78
C LEU A 124 -2.50 -23.68 5.33
N THR A 125 -3.63 -23.35 5.92
CA THR A 125 -4.94 -23.83 5.46
C THR A 125 -5.42 -22.96 4.30
N LYS A 126 -5.91 -23.56 3.23
CA LYS A 126 -6.48 -22.86 2.08
C LYS A 126 -7.73 -22.07 2.46
N GLU A 127 -8.05 -21.04 1.67
CA GLU A 127 -9.25 -20.20 1.86
C GLU A 127 -9.36 -19.64 3.28
N THR A 128 -8.23 -19.41 3.93
CA THR A 128 -8.19 -19.00 5.33
C THR A 128 -7.50 -17.65 5.44
N GLN A 129 -8.13 -16.75 6.19
CA GLN A 129 -7.55 -15.46 6.51
C GLN A 129 -6.57 -15.58 7.66
N TYR A 130 -5.43 -14.93 7.51
CA TYR A 130 -4.37 -14.84 8.51
C TYR A 130 -4.07 -13.37 8.80
N ALA A 131 -3.78 -13.05 10.06
CA ALA A 131 -3.07 -11.85 10.43
C ALA A 131 -1.59 -12.18 10.62
N PHE A 132 -0.72 -11.25 10.28
CA PHE A 132 0.73 -11.39 10.50
C PHE A 132 1.38 -10.05 10.80
N ARG A 133 2.53 -10.09 11.42
CA ARG A 133 3.38 -8.93 11.71
C ARG A 133 4.84 -9.31 11.65
N ALA A 134 5.68 -8.38 11.23
CA ALA A 134 7.13 -8.51 11.34
C ALA A 134 7.57 -8.34 12.79
N TYR A 135 8.64 -9.00 13.18
CA TYR A 135 9.25 -8.82 14.50
C TYR A 135 10.78 -8.76 14.44
N ALA A 136 11.35 -8.10 15.44
CA ALA A 136 12.77 -8.14 15.74
C ALA A 136 12.96 -8.41 17.23
N THR A 137 13.82 -9.38 17.59
CA THR A 137 14.10 -9.76 18.95
C THR A 137 15.41 -9.13 19.39
N PRO A 138 15.40 -8.11 20.25
CA PRO A 138 16.63 -7.55 20.81
C PRO A 138 17.36 -8.57 21.67
N ASN A 139 18.67 -8.40 21.83
CA ASN A 139 19.47 -9.20 22.77
C ASN A 139 19.05 -8.97 24.24
N THR A 140 18.46 -7.80 24.51
CA THR A 140 17.89 -7.43 25.81
C THR A 140 16.65 -6.58 25.62
N GLY A 141 15.61 -6.78 26.44
CA GLY A 141 14.35 -6.05 26.36
C GLY A 141 13.27 -6.82 25.59
N ASP A 142 12.18 -6.12 25.30
CA ASP A 142 10.99 -6.70 24.68
C ASP A 142 11.12 -6.82 23.16
N ILE A 143 10.42 -7.79 22.58
CA ILE A 143 10.35 -7.95 21.12
C ILE A 143 9.67 -6.73 20.49
N LEU A 144 10.28 -6.19 19.44
CA LEU A 144 9.70 -5.12 18.63
C LEU A 144 8.84 -5.73 17.53
N TYR A 145 7.66 -5.17 17.33
CA TYR A 145 6.73 -5.58 16.29
C TYR A 145 6.38 -4.42 15.37
N GLY A 146 6.20 -4.71 14.09
CA GLY A 146 5.54 -3.82 13.14
C GLY A 146 4.02 -3.93 13.26
N ASP A 147 3.30 -3.00 12.64
CA ASP A 147 1.84 -3.07 12.52
C ASP A 147 1.43 -4.38 11.86
N HIS A 148 0.33 -4.97 12.32
CA HIS A 148 -0.16 -6.18 11.70
C HIS A 148 -0.79 -5.89 10.33
N LYS A 149 -0.68 -6.89 9.45
CA LYS A 149 -1.35 -6.96 8.16
C LYS A 149 -2.08 -8.28 8.04
N THR A 150 -2.91 -8.41 7.02
CA THR A 150 -3.66 -9.64 6.78
C THR A 150 -3.45 -10.14 5.35
N PHE A 151 -3.67 -11.43 5.13
CA PHE A 151 -3.78 -12.06 3.82
C PHE A 151 -4.78 -13.21 3.90
N ILE A 152 -5.27 -13.65 2.74
CA ILE A 152 -6.13 -14.84 2.63
C ILE A 152 -5.42 -15.80 1.68
N THR A 153 -5.24 -17.06 2.12
CA THR A 153 -4.72 -18.11 1.23
C THR A 153 -5.73 -18.41 0.13
N THR A 154 -5.23 -18.71 -1.06
CA THR A 154 -6.11 -19.01 -2.20
C THR A 154 -6.83 -20.33 -2.05
N GLY A 155 -7.95 -20.50 -2.76
CA GLY A 155 -8.63 -21.79 -2.91
C GLY A 155 -7.88 -22.71 -3.87
N GLY A 156 -7.96 -24.02 -3.66
CA GLY A 156 -7.30 -25.06 -4.47
C GLY A 156 -7.94 -25.31 -5.82
N GLY A 157 -8.24 -24.26 -6.55
CA GLY A 157 -8.74 -24.34 -7.92
C GLY A 157 -7.64 -24.03 -8.94
N SER A 158 -7.60 -24.75 -10.05
CA SER A 158 -6.79 -24.33 -11.20
C SER A 158 -7.19 -22.91 -11.59
N VAL A 159 -6.29 -21.91 -11.39
CA VAL A 159 -6.56 -20.54 -11.82
C VAL A 159 -6.58 -20.48 -13.34
N THR A 160 -7.59 -19.84 -13.90
CA THR A 160 -7.67 -19.61 -15.35
C THR A 160 -7.58 -18.13 -15.66
N ALA A 161 -6.89 -17.79 -16.73
CA ALA A 161 -6.83 -16.40 -17.18
C ALA A 161 -8.21 -15.92 -17.60
N ILE A 162 -8.45 -14.61 -17.39
CA ILE A 162 -9.62 -13.92 -17.90
C ILE A 162 -9.17 -12.57 -18.47
N THR A 163 -9.77 -12.15 -19.56
CA THR A 163 -9.47 -10.89 -20.23
C THR A 163 -10.49 -9.80 -19.87
N ILE A 164 -10.11 -8.53 -20.06
CA ILE A 164 -11.06 -7.41 -19.86
C ILE A 164 -12.27 -7.53 -20.79
N PRO A 165 -12.13 -7.84 -22.09
CA PRO A 165 -13.31 -8.04 -22.95
C PRO A 165 -14.27 -9.13 -22.44
N GLU A 166 -13.75 -10.25 -21.89
CA GLU A 166 -14.60 -11.28 -21.29
C GLU A 166 -15.31 -10.79 -20.02
N LEU A 167 -14.61 -10.07 -19.15
CA LEU A 167 -15.20 -9.44 -17.96
C LEU A 167 -16.34 -8.49 -18.31
N LEU A 168 -16.18 -7.70 -19.37
CA LEU A 168 -17.21 -6.76 -19.81
C LEU A 168 -18.49 -7.44 -20.30
N GLN A 169 -18.50 -8.75 -20.59
CA GLN A 169 -19.71 -9.51 -20.93
C GLN A 169 -20.47 -10.01 -19.69
N ILE A 170 -19.85 -10.00 -18.51
CA ILE A 170 -20.48 -10.47 -17.30
C ILE A 170 -21.55 -9.45 -16.84
N ALA A 171 -22.71 -9.95 -16.45
CA ALA A 171 -23.81 -9.12 -15.99
C ALA A 171 -23.49 -8.41 -14.67
N LYS A 172 -24.03 -7.22 -14.47
CA LYS A 172 -23.98 -6.52 -13.19
C LYS A 172 -24.58 -7.37 -12.07
N GLY A 173 -23.91 -7.41 -10.93
CA GLY A 173 -24.34 -8.15 -9.75
C GLY A 173 -23.99 -9.64 -9.78
N SER A 174 -23.33 -10.12 -10.84
CA SER A 174 -22.87 -11.52 -10.92
C SER A 174 -21.48 -11.68 -10.35
N VAL A 175 -21.21 -12.83 -9.72
CA VAL A 175 -19.84 -13.24 -9.42
C VAL A 175 -19.08 -13.51 -10.72
N ILE A 176 -17.80 -13.21 -10.75
CA ILE A 176 -16.96 -13.39 -11.94
C ILE A 176 -16.74 -14.88 -12.22
N SER A 177 -16.69 -15.68 -11.17
CA SER A 177 -16.56 -17.13 -11.26
C SER A 177 -17.15 -17.78 -10.00
N GLU A 178 -17.84 -18.92 -10.15
CA GLU A 178 -18.40 -19.68 -9.04
C GLU A 178 -17.51 -20.84 -8.59
N SER A 179 -16.60 -21.31 -9.42
CA SER A 179 -15.92 -22.58 -9.19
C SER A 179 -14.41 -22.51 -9.07
N GLN A 180 -13.78 -21.46 -9.61
CA GLN A 180 -12.32 -21.32 -9.60
C GLN A 180 -11.93 -19.85 -9.70
N ASP A 181 -10.79 -19.53 -9.12
CA ASP A 181 -10.22 -18.20 -9.22
C ASP A 181 -9.87 -17.88 -10.68
N LYS A 182 -10.03 -16.61 -11.07
CA LYS A 182 -9.60 -16.06 -12.36
C LYS A 182 -8.41 -15.16 -12.15
N VAL A 183 -7.53 -15.12 -13.12
CA VAL A 183 -6.38 -14.19 -13.12
C VAL A 183 -6.53 -13.21 -14.27
N LEU A 184 -6.63 -11.93 -13.90
CA LEU A 184 -6.55 -10.82 -14.83
C LEU A 184 -5.13 -10.23 -14.81
N THR A 185 -4.50 -10.13 -15.98
CA THR A 185 -3.26 -9.35 -16.14
C THR A 185 -3.61 -8.04 -16.82
N ALA A 186 -3.22 -6.92 -16.21
CA ALA A 186 -3.56 -5.58 -16.71
C ALA A 186 -2.49 -4.54 -16.32
N VAL A 187 -2.58 -3.35 -16.89
CA VAL A 187 -1.71 -2.21 -16.58
C VAL A 187 -2.54 -1.09 -16.00
N VAL A 188 -2.05 -0.45 -14.94
CA VAL A 188 -2.67 0.76 -14.37
C VAL A 188 -2.60 1.87 -15.40
N CYS A 189 -3.75 2.36 -15.85
CA CYS A 189 -3.85 3.34 -16.93
C CYS A 189 -4.41 4.70 -16.49
N GLY A 190 -4.81 4.85 -15.24
CA GLY A 190 -5.17 6.12 -14.63
C GLY A 190 -4.19 6.45 -13.50
N ASP A 191 -3.83 7.73 -13.35
CA ASP A 191 -2.98 8.19 -12.23
C ASP A 191 -3.81 8.31 -10.95
N PRO A 192 -3.66 7.41 -9.96
CA PRO A 192 -4.42 7.46 -8.72
C PRO A 192 -3.99 8.62 -7.82
N THR A 193 -2.81 9.22 -8.04
CA THR A 193 -2.27 10.31 -7.23
C THR A 193 -2.80 11.68 -7.63
N GLY A 194 -3.27 11.83 -8.87
CA GLY A 194 -3.81 13.08 -9.42
C GLY A 194 -5.13 13.54 -8.82
N ASN A 195 -5.76 12.74 -7.96
CA ASN A 195 -7.04 13.01 -7.29
C ASN A 195 -8.21 13.34 -8.23
N ASN A 196 -8.10 13.01 -9.51
CA ASN A 196 -9.16 13.26 -10.50
C ASN A 196 -10.19 12.13 -10.56
N PHE A 197 -9.94 11.02 -9.87
CA PHE A 197 -10.84 9.87 -9.80
C PHE A 197 -11.56 9.79 -8.46
N SER A 198 -12.62 9.00 -8.41
CA SER A 198 -13.33 8.71 -7.18
C SER A 198 -12.44 7.90 -6.23
N PHE A 199 -12.61 8.11 -4.94
CA PHE A 199 -11.89 7.38 -3.91
C PHE A 199 -12.08 5.85 -4.07
N GLY A 200 -11.00 5.09 -3.92
CA GLY A 200 -11.03 3.62 -4.03
C GLY A 200 -11.16 3.10 -5.46
N THR A 201 -10.92 3.93 -6.47
CA THR A 201 -11.05 3.60 -7.89
C THR A 201 -9.68 3.45 -8.54
N LEU A 202 -9.40 2.28 -9.10
CA LEU A 202 -8.20 2.01 -9.89
C LEU A 202 -8.58 1.66 -11.32
N TYR A 203 -8.09 2.44 -12.29
CA TYR A 203 -8.31 2.19 -13.71
C TYR A 203 -7.21 1.30 -14.27
N VAL A 204 -7.59 0.20 -14.89
CA VAL A 204 -6.67 -0.74 -15.52
C VAL A 204 -7.08 -1.06 -16.94
N MET A 205 -6.12 -1.37 -17.80
CA MET A 205 -6.35 -1.74 -19.18
C MET A 205 -5.50 -2.93 -19.61
N THR A 206 -5.87 -3.58 -20.70
CA THR A 206 -5.04 -4.56 -21.38
C THR A 206 -3.76 -3.87 -21.89
N GLU A 207 -2.59 -4.41 -21.56
CA GLU A 207 -1.32 -3.84 -21.99
C GLU A 207 -1.23 -3.75 -23.52
N GLY A 208 -0.85 -2.57 -24.01
CA GLY A 208 -0.67 -2.31 -25.43
C GLY A 208 -1.96 -2.27 -26.27
N ALA A 209 -3.14 -2.36 -25.63
CA ALA A 209 -4.39 -2.26 -26.35
C ALA A 209 -4.58 -0.86 -26.95
N THR A 210 -5.01 -0.83 -28.21
CA THR A 210 -5.30 0.40 -28.97
C THR A 210 -6.77 0.53 -29.32
N GLU A 211 -7.57 -0.50 -29.06
CA GLU A 211 -9.00 -0.56 -29.38
C GLU A 211 -9.86 -0.48 -28.12
N GLY A 212 -11.07 0.04 -28.26
CA GLY A 212 -12.05 0.14 -27.18
C GLY A 212 -12.41 -1.21 -26.55
N GLY A 213 -13.05 -1.18 -25.38
CA GLY A 213 -13.43 -2.40 -24.66
C GLY A 213 -12.28 -3.12 -23.96
N ASN A 214 -11.14 -2.47 -23.77
CA ASN A 214 -9.97 -3.02 -23.12
C ASN A 214 -9.61 -2.31 -21.80
N GLY A 215 -10.53 -1.53 -21.23
CA GLY A 215 -10.38 -0.86 -19.95
C GLY A 215 -11.47 -1.28 -18.98
N ILE A 216 -11.15 -1.36 -17.69
CA ILE A 216 -12.08 -1.68 -16.60
C ILE A 216 -11.65 -0.98 -15.33
N VAL A 217 -12.59 -0.80 -14.41
CA VAL A 217 -12.34 -0.25 -13.07
C VAL A 217 -12.25 -1.39 -12.06
N ILE A 218 -11.29 -1.29 -11.15
CA ILE A 218 -11.30 -2.02 -9.90
C ILE A 218 -11.75 -1.04 -8.83
N TYR A 219 -12.84 -1.36 -8.15
CA TYR A 219 -13.42 -0.52 -7.12
C TYR A 219 -13.52 -1.26 -5.80
N ASN A 220 -12.90 -0.69 -4.78
CA ASN A 220 -13.06 -1.18 -3.42
C ASN A 220 -13.44 -0.01 -2.51
N ASN A 221 -14.69 -0.01 -2.07
CA ASN A 221 -15.28 1.06 -1.28
C ASN A 221 -14.63 1.19 0.09
N LYS A 222 -13.53 1.96 0.20
CA LYS A 222 -12.89 2.35 1.47
C LYS A 222 -12.47 1.17 2.36
N SER A 223 -12.28 0.00 1.81
CA SER A 223 -11.67 -1.08 2.57
C SER A 223 -10.25 -0.71 2.92
N ALA A 224 -9.85 -0.85 4.17
CA ALA A 224 -8.46 -0.75 4.60
C ALA A 224 -7.56 -1.74 3.83
N ASP A 225 -8.18 -2.74 3.19
CA ASP A 225 -7.51 -3.83 2.50
C ASP A 225 -7.22 -3.54 1.02
N PHE A 226 -7.56 -2.35 0.51
CA PHE A 226 -7.22 -1.94 -0.86
C PHE A 226 -6.94 -0.44 -0.92
N ASN A 227 -5.67 -0.09 -0.95
CA ASN A 227 -5.24 1.29 -1.06
C ASN A 227 -4.75 1.59 -2.48
N VAL A 228 -5.52 2.38 -3.23
CA VAL A 228 -5.16 2.76 -4.61
C VAL A 228 -3.87 3.56 -4.70
N ALA A 229 -3.44 4.22 -3.61
CA ALA A 229 -2.18 4.95 -3.56
C ALA A 229 -0.94 4.04 -3.57
N ASP A 230 -1.12 2.73 -3.37
CA ASP A 230 -0.03 1.75 -3.49
C ASP A 230 0.33 1.47 -4.96
N TYR A 231 -0.45 1.96 -5.91
CA TYR A 231 -0.28 1.73 -7.35
C TYR A 231 0.05 3.03 -8.08
N ALA A 232 0.85 2.91 -9.13
CA ALA A 232 1.23 4.02 -10.00
C ALA A 232 0.83 3.76 -11.45
N LEU A 233 0.66 4.85 -12.22
CA LEU A 233 0.47 4.77 -13.66
C LEU A 233 1.58 3.92 -14.30
N GLY A 234 1.20 2.92 -15.07
CA GLY A 234 2.11 1.99 -15.73
C GLY A 234 2.45 0.73 -14.93
N ASP A 235 2.03 0.58 -13.67
CA ASP A 235 2.24 -0.68 -12.94
C ASP A 235 1.55 -1.83 -13.65
N ARG A 236 2.31 -2.91 -13.96
CA ARG A 236 1.74 -4.20 -14.41
C ARG A 236 1.23 -4.96 -13.22
N LEU A 237 -0.03 -5.36 -13.28
CA LEU A 237 -0.72 -6.06 -12.21
C LEU A 237 -1.14 -7.46 -12.67
N LYS A 238 -0.93 -8.42 -11.78
CA LYS A 238 -1.57 -9.73 -11.81
C LYS A 238 -2.61 -9.76 -10.70
N ILE A 239 -3.87 -9.85 -11.06
CA ILE A 239 -5.00 -9.68 -10.16
C ILE A 239 -5.73 -11.01 -10.07
N THR A 240 -5.77 -11.61 -8.89
CA THR A 240 -6.56 -12.81 -8.63
C THR A 240 -7.97 -12.40 -8.25
N LEU A 241 -8.91 -12.80 -9.07
CA LEU A 241 -10.35 -12.62 -8.89
C LEU A 241 -10.92 -13.90 -8.27
N GLN A 242 -11.10 -13.86 -6.95
CA GLN A 242 -11.51 -15.05 -6.19
C GLN A 242 -12.92 -15.51 -6.59
N ALA A 243 -13.07 -16.81 -6.71
CA ALA A 243 -14.36 -17.46 -6.92
C ALA A 243 -15.34 -17.12 -5.80
N ASN A 244 -16.59 -16.88 -6.14
CA ASN A 244 -17.68 -16.46 -5.24
C ASN A 244 -17.47 -15.17 -4.44
N VAL A 245 -16.38 -14.42 -4.70
CA VAL A 245 -16.03 -13.17 -4.00
C VAL A 245 -15.96 -11.99 -4.96
N ALA A 246 -15.15 -12.10 -6.02
CA ALA A 246 -15.02 -11.05 -7.01
C ALA A 246 -16.30 -10.94 -7.85
N MET A 247 -16.86 -9.75 -7.94
CA MET A 247 -18.15 -9.49 -8.59
C MET A 247 -18.03 -8.41 -9.64
N MET A 248 -18.85 -8.52 -10.68
CA MET A 248 -19.09 -7.42 -11.62
C MET A 248 -20.14 -6.48 -11.06
N ASP A 249 -19.82 -5.20 -11.05
CA ASP A 249 -20.74 -4.12 -10.71
C ASP A 249 -20.71 -3.05 -11.81
N GLU A 250 -21.59 -2.06 -11.70
CA GLU A 250 -21.66 -0.96 -12.64
C GLU A 250 -22.08 0.32 -11.93
N TYR A 251 -21.32 1.37 -12.12
CA TYR A 251 -21.61 2.68 -11.58
C TYR A 251 -21.66 3.72 -12.72
N ASN A 252 -22.80 4.37 -12.89
CA ASN A 252 -23.03 5.37 -13.96
C ASN A 252 -22.67 4.87 -15.37
N GLY A 253 -22.99 3.63 -15.69
CA GLY A 253 -22.69 3.02 -17.00
C GLY A 253 -21.24 2.53 -17.15
N VAL A 254 -20.42 2.64 -16.12
CA VAL A 254 -19.04 2.14 -16.13
C VAL A 254 -18.97 0.83 -15.35
N LYS A 255 -18.56 -0.24 -16.05
CA LYS A 255 -18.35 -1.54 -15.42
C LYS A 255 -17.13 -1.54 -14.51
N GLN A 256 -17.29 -2.15 -13.36
CA GLN A 256 -16.25 -2.24 -12.35
C GLN A 256 -16.21 -3.61 -11.68
N ILE A 257 -15.03 -4.02 -11.23
CA ILE A 257 -14.81 -5.22 -10.43
C ILE A 257 -14.82 -4.80 -8.96
N THR A 258 -15.56 -5.53 -8.13
CA THR A 258 -15.59 -5.37 -6.67
C THR A 258 -15.13 -6.66 -5.98
N GLY A 259 -14.84 -6.61 -4.68
CA GLY A 259 -14.37 -7.76 -3.92
C GLY A 259 -12.88 -8.10 -4.12
N VAL A 260 -12.10 -7.22 -4.73
CA VAL A 260 -10.65 -7.36 -4.86
C VAL A 260 -9.98 -6.70 -3.66
N THR A 261 -9.04 -7.38 -3.03
CA THR A 261 -8.22 -6.84 -1.94
C THR A 261 -6.76 -6.70 -2.40
N THR A 262 -5.95 -5.90 -1.69
CA THR A 262 -4.52 -5.72 -2.00
C THR A 262 -3.76 -7.05 -2.04
N TYR A 263 -4.16 -8.03 -1.24
CA TYR A 263 -3.52 -9.36 -1.18
C TYR A 263 -3.67 -10.17 -2.47
N HIS A 264 -4.64 -9.81 -3.29
CA HIS A 264 -4.91 -10.48 -4.57
C HIS A 264 -4.34 -9.70 -5.76
N VAL A 265 -3.55 -8.66 -5.51
CA VAL A 265 -2.94 -7.83 -6.55
C VAL A 265 -1.43 -7.85 -6.40
N GLU A 266 -0.76 -8.54 -7.31
CA GLU A 266 0.69 -8.63 -7.41
C GLU A 266 1.19 -7.65 -8.47
N LYS A 267 2.21 -6.85 -8.12
CA LYS A 267 2.93 -6.03 -9.11
C LYS A 267 3.98 -6.89 -9.80
N SER A 268 3.90 -6.99 -11.11
CA SER A 268 4.80 -7.82 -11.93
C SER A 268 5.76 -7.02 -12.83
N GLY A 269 5.85 -5.71 -12.60
CA GLY A 269 6.73 -4.80 -13.35
C GLY A 269 6.01 -3.53 -13.78
N THR A 270 6.53 -2.85 -14.79
CA THR A 270 5.98 -1.61 -15.32
C THR A 270 5.86 -1.64 -16.84
N ALA A 271 4.91 -0.87 -17.38
CA ALA A 271 4.70 -0.67 -18.81
C ALA A 271 4.52 0.82 -19.11
N THR A 272 4.81 1.24 -20.32
CA THR A 272 4.45 2.56 -20.80
C THR A 272 2.98 2.56 -21.21
N VAL A 273 2.21 3.50 -20.65
CA VAL A 273 0.81 3.73 -21.02
C VAL A 273 0.77 4.94 -21.96
N THR A 274 0.37 4.71 -23.20
CA THR A 274 0.23 5.77 -24.20
C THR A 274 -1.25 6.04 -24.43
N PRO A 275 -1.71 7.29 -24.27
CA PRO A 275 -3.09 7.64 -24.59
C PRO A 275 -3.42 7.37 -26.06
N ILE A 276 -4.62 6.86 -26.31
CA ILE A 276 -5.08 6.44 -27.64
C ILE A 276 -5.74 7.64 -28.33
N ASN A 277 -5.40 7.91 -29.57
CA ASN A 277 -6.08 8.95 -30.35
C ASN A 277 -7.46 8.48 -30.75
N VAL A 278 -8.50 9.13 -30.25
CA VAL A 278 -9.90 8.73 -30.40
C VAL A 278 -10.72 9.90 -30.96
N ALA A 279 -11.57 9.63 -31.95
CA ALA A 279 -12.53 10.61 -32.39
C ALA A 279 -13.63 10.83 -31.31
N PRO A 280 -14.17 12.03 -31.14
CA PRO A 280 -15.19 12.30 -30.13
C PRO A 280 -16.39 11.36 -30.16
N ALA A 281 -16.81 10.94 -31.37
CA ALA A 281 -17.94 10.03 -31.58
C ALA A 281 -17.68 8.62 -31.04
N ASP A 282 -16.40 8.21 -30.93
CA ASP A 282 -16.01 6.86 -30.53
C ASP A 282 -15.62 6.75 -29.05
N LEU A 283 -15.58 7.87 -28.31
CA LEU A 283 -15.17 7.92 -26.90
C LEU A 283 -15.92 6.92 -26.02
N ALA A 284 -17.19 6.65 -26.32
CA ALA A 284 -18.00 5.68 -25.58
C ALA A 284 -17.47 4.25 -25.65
N SER A 285 -16.66 3.92 -26.64
CA SER A 285 -16.03 2.60 -26.78
C SER A 285 -14.73 2.48 -25.95
N TYR A 286 -14.15 3.60 -25.51
CA TYR A 286 -12.88 3.67 -24.79
C TYR A 286 -13.07 3.93 -23.29
N VAL A 287 -14.17 3.47 -22.73
CA VAL A 287 -14.45 3.59 -21.29
C VAL A 287 -13.32 2.97 -20.47
N SER A 288 -12.89 3.69 -19.44
CA SER A 288 -11.79 3.27 -18.53
C SER A 288 -10.41 3.15 -19.20
N MET A 289 -10.22 3.74 -20.37
CA MET A 289 -8.93 3.78 -21.09
C MET A 289 -8.44 5.23 -21.24
N PRO A 290 -7.12 5.48 -21.27
CA PRO A 290 -6.58 6.81 -21.55
C PRO A 290 -6.78 7.17 -23.02
N ALA A 291 -7.46 8.27 -23.27
CA ALA A 291 -7.77 8.73 -24.62
C ALA A 291 -7.30 10.17 -24.85
N THR A 292 -6.85 10.46 -26.05
CA THR A 292 -6.56 11.81 -26.53
C THR A 292 -7.52 12.17 -27.66
N VAL A 293 -8.20 13.28 -27.54
CA VAL A 293 -9.01 13.86 -28.63
C VAL A 293 -8.20 14.98 -29.26
N GLN A 294 -7.86 14.80 -30.53
CA GLN A 294 -7.07 15.77 -31.29
C GLN A 294 -7.89 17.02 -31.64
N GLN A 295 -7.21 18.17 -31.74
CA GLN A 295 -7.81 19.45 -32.15
C GLN A 295 -9.06 19.81 -31.36
N ALA A 296 -9.11 19.41 -30.07
CA ALA A 296 -10.22 19.77 -29.21
C ALA A 296 -10.09 21.24 -28.76
N SER A 297 -11.20 21.97 -28.80
CA SER A 297 -11.27 23.35 -28.32
C SER A 297 -12.45 23.54 -27.37
N THR A 298 -12.32 24.49 -26.46
CA THR A 298 -13.41 24.87 -25.55
C THR A 298 -13.47 26.39 -25.41
N ALA A 299 -14.64 26.92 -25.25
CA ALA A 299 -14.86 28.33 -24.90
C ALA A 299 -14.64 28.60 -23.41
N LYS A 300 -14.37 27.53 -22.60
CA LYS A 300 -14.15 27.65 -21.17
C LYS A 300 -12.84 28.39 -20.88
N ALA A 301 -12.94 29.46 -20.09
CA ALA A 301 -11.82 30.19 -19.52
C ALA A 301 -11.94 30.22 -17.99
N GLY A 302 -10.81 30.40 -17.30
CA GLY A 302 -10.75 30.55 -15.84
C GLY A 302 -10.84 29.24 -15.07
N VAL A 303 -11.56 29.21 -13.96
CA VAL A 303 -11.59 28.11 -13.01
C VAL A 303 -12.26 26.86 -13.58
N TRP A 304 -11.57 25.72 -13.54
CA TRP A 304 -12.04 24.44 -14.07
C TRP A 304 -12.83 23.61 -13.05
N CYS A 305 -12.55 23.77 -11.77
CA CYS A 305 -13.34 23.24 -10.65
C CYS A 305 -13.23 24.17 -9.46
N THR A 306 -14.05 23.97 -8.42
CA THR A 306 -13.95 24.69 -7.16
C THR A 306 -13.70 23.70 -6.02
N ALA A 307 -13.28 24.16 -4.85
CA ALA A 307 -13.09 23.30 -3.68
C ALA A 307 -14.36 22.56 -3.24
N SER A 308 -15.53 23.03 -3.67
CA SER A 308 -16.83 22.47 -3.30
C SER A 308 -17.51 21.66 -4.41
N SER A 309 -17.14 21.86 -5.69
CA SER A 309 -17.83 21.21 -6.81
C SER A 309 -16.89 20.81 -7.94
N ASN A 310 -17.19 19.69 -8.59
CA ASN A 310 -16.57 19.27 -9.84
C ASN A 310 -16.95 20.24 -10.97
N GLY A 311 -16.08 20.35 -11.97
CA GLY A 311 -16.34 21.12 -13.19
C GLY A 311 -16.69 20.20 -14.37
N ASN A 312 -17.78 20.49 -15.07
CA ASN A 312 -18.09 19.87 -16.36
C ASN A 312 -17.86 20.90 -17.48
N HIS A 313 -17.01 20.55 -18.43
CA HIS A 313 -16.61 21.45 -19.51
C HIS A 313 -16.87 20.80 -20.86
N THR A 314 -17.57 21.52 -21.71
CA THR A 314 -17.82 21.09 -23.10
C THR A 314 -16.63 21.44 -23.97
N PHE A 315 -16.14 20.45 -24.68
CA PHE A 315 -15.15 20.56 -25.75
C PHE A 315 -15.80 20.22 -27.10
N THR A 316 -15.22 20.74 -28.14
CA THR A 316 -15.63 20.45 -29.52
C THR A 316 -14.39 20.02 -30.31
N SER A 317 -14.50 18.96 -31.08
CA SER A 317 -13.51 18.53 -32.07
C SER A 317 -14.25 17.99 -33.31
N GLY A 318 -13.86 18.44 -34.50
CA GLY A 318 -14.51 18.06 -35.76
C GLY A 318 -16.02 18.30 -35.79
N GLY A 319 -16.53 19.32 -35.06
CA GLY A 319 -17.95 19.60 -34.95
C GLY A 319 -18.72 18.73 -33.94
N THR A 320 -18.09 17.78 -33.29
CA THR A 320 -18.69 16.92 -32.27
C THR A 320 -18.35 17.42 -30.88
N ASN A 321 -19.36 17.57 -30.02
CA ASN A 321 -19.21 18.00 -28.65
C ASN A 321 -19.01 16.78 -27.73
N PHE A 322 -18.13 16.93 -26.73
CA PHE A 322 -17.96 15.98 -25.63
C PHE A 322 -17.70 16.73 -24.30
N THR A 323 -17.94 16.07 -23.19
CA THR A 323 -17.79 16.68 -21.86
C THR A 323 -16.58 16.12 -21.14
N VAL A 324 -15.75 17.00 -20.61
CA VAL A 324 -14.66 16.66 -19.68
C VAL A 324 -15.10 17.05 -18.26
N ASN A 325 -15.09 16.08 -17.35
CA ASN A 325 -15.31 16.31 -15.93
C ASN A 325 -13.97 16.50 -15.22
N VAL A 326 -13.84 17.58 -14.48
CA VAL A 326 -12.69 17.84 -13.62
C VAL A 326 -13.13 17.71 -12.18
N ASN A 327 -12.55 16.75 -11.46
CA ASN A 327 -12.87 16.52 -10.07
C ASN A 327 -12.38 17.69 -9.20
N LYS A 328 -13.17 18.09 -8.22
CA LYS A 328 -12.83 19.17 -7.27
C LYS A 328 -11.56 18.91 -6.46
N ARG A 329 -11.08 17.67 -6.42
CA ARG A 329 -9.87 17.26 -5.73
C ARG A 329 -8.69 17.10 -6.68
N ALA A 330 -8.89 17.28 -7.99
CA ALA A 330 -7.80 17.09 -8.96
C ALA A 330 -6.65 18.05 -8.65
N THR A 331 -5.43 17.51 -8.66
CA THR A 331 -4.18 18.25 -8.40
C THR A 331 -3.35 18.46 -9.67
N VAL A 332 -3.77 17.84 -10.78
CA VAL A 332 -3.08 17.89 -12.07
C VAL A 332 -4.05 18.44 -13.13
N PHE A 333 -3.62 19.49 -13.84
CA PHE A 333 -4.28 20.11 -14.98
C PHE A 333 -3.27 20.31 -16.10
#